data_b716332710100cc3355ee4d57843426c
#
_entry.id   b716332710100cc3355ee4d57843426c
#
_cell.length_a   1.000
_cell.length_b   1.000
_cell.length_c   1.000
_cell.angle_alpha   90.00
_cell.angle_beta   90.00
_cell.angle_gamma   90.00
#
_symmetry.space_group_name_H-M   'P 1'
#
loop_
_entity.id
_entity.type
_entity.pdbx_description
1 polymer ?
#
loop_
_entity_poly.entity_id
_entity_poly.type
_entity_poly.pdbx_seq_one_letter_code
_entity_poly.pdbx_strand_id
1 'polypeptide(L)'
;MSVNPKIVIIGCGISGIAAAQRLVNSGFNNVRVLEATARSGGRIKTGRLGNNIVEIGANWIHGPSEENPVFCLARNYGLLDPEALDPANQAMDIGGHPPWVPNVFSSSGQKLKAEDIYPAQDMFVELLYESSEFQNKGGEPWASVGDFIWSEVPQRAAEKWKDIDGATRSLRMRVINNLLKAECCVNGAHGMDELGLGAYGLYKTLPGLDCTFPSGYESLIKKLLSELPNGLVAYNRPVCCVRWNNSEQRENPVTVECDDGERINADHVIVTVPLGYLKKHHSTLFHPPLPLHKLHSIQRLGFGTNNKIFVEFDSPWWDADCEVIYLLWEDEDVLLPEISDVQRSWIKKLFGFTVLKPTERYGHVLCGWIAGHESEYMETLSEQEVTHTITQLIRQFTGNPTITPRRILRSQWFHDPWTCGSYSHPGKGCSAQDLENMMEPLPTKGSQSQVSPLQVLFAGEATHPCYFSTVHGALLTGWREADRLITHYSKSKL
;
A
#
# COMPACT_ATOMS: atom_id res chain seq x y z
N MET A 1 -26.25 19.13 29.67
CA MET A 1 -26.66 17.96 28.88
C MET A 1 -25.43 17.35 28.25
N SER A 2 -25.20 16.05 28.38
CA SER A 2 -24.08 15.41 27.69
C SER A 2 -24.36 15.51 26.19
N VAL A 3 -23.56 16.25 25.45
CA VAL A 3 -23.65 16.33 24.00
C VAL A 3 -23.29 14.95 23.47
N ASN A 4 -24.23 14.26 22.84
CA ASN A 4 -24.01 12.95 22.22
C ASN A 4 -24.16 13.10 20.69
N PRO A 5 -23.09 13.61 20.01
CA PRO A 5 -23.15 13.87 18.58
C PRO A 5 -23.32 12.59 17.79
N LYS A 6 -24.02 12.70 16.67
CA LYS A 6 -24.14 11.63 15.68
C LYS A 6 -22.92 11.63 14.77
N ILE A 7 -22.16 10.54 14.80
CA ILE A 7 -20.93 10.38 14.01
C ILE A 7 -21.11 9.21 13.05
N VAL A 8 -20.93 9.46 11.77
CA VAL A 8 -20.91 8.44 10.74
C VAL A 8 -19.46 8.24 10.24
N ILE A 9 -19.03 7.00 10.16
CA ILE A 9 -17.73 6.60 9.63
C ILE A 9 -17.99 5.84 8.33
N ILE A 10 -17.38 6.31 7.23
CA ILE A 10 -17.50 5.68 5.91
C ILE A 10 -16.28 4.82 5.67
N GLY A 11 -16.48 3.50 5.62
CA GLY A 11 -15.44 2.48 5.44
C GLY A 11 -15.10 1.73 6.75
N CYS A 12 -15.07 0.40 6.67
CA CYS A 12 -14.71 -0.51 7.74
C CYS A 12 -13.32 -1.14 7.52
N GLY A 13 -12.39 -0.36 6.96
CA GLY A 13 -10.96 -0.64 6.99
C GLY A 13 -10.37 -0.34 8.37
N ILE A 14 -9.08 -0.64 8.58
CA ILE A 14 -8.43 -0.43 9.89
C ILE A 14 -8.54 1.01 10.39
N SER A 15 -8.52 2.00 9.49
CA SER A 15 -8.68 3.42 9.85
C SER A 15 -10.06 3.71 10.43
N GLY A 16 -11.14 3.23 9.78
CA GLY A 16 -12.51 3.41 10.28
C GLY A 16 -12.78 2.65 11.56
N ILE A 17 -12.28 1.43 11.68
CA ILE A 17 -12.38 0.61 12.91
C ILE A 17 -11.64 1.30 14.07
N ALA A 18 -10.42 1.80 13.84
CA ALA A 18 -9.64 2.51 14.84
C ALA A 18 -10.33 3.79 15.32
N ALA A 19 -10.91 4.56 14.41
CA ALA A 19 -11.70 5.74 14.75
C ALA A 19 -12.94 5.38 15.59
N ALA A 20 -13.69 4.37 15.17
CA ALA A 20 -14.87 3.90 15.90
C ALA A 20 -14.54 3.44 17.30
N GLN A 21 -13.51 2.59 17.45
CA GLN A 21 -13.09 2.07 18.76
C GLN A 21 -12.67 3.20 19.70
N ARG A 22 -11.88 4.15 19.21
CA ARG A 22 -11.39 5.28 20.03
C ARG A 22 -12.52 6.21 20.48
N LEU A 23 -13.49 6.48 19.60
CA LEU A 23 -14.68 7.25 19.92
C LEU A 23 -15.56 6.54 20.98
N VAL A 24 -15.88 5.26 20.76
CA VAL A 24 -16.69 4.46 21.68
C VAL A 24 -16.04 4.38 23.05
N ASN A 25 -14.72 4.10 23.11
CA ASN A 25 -13.96 4.05 24.37
C ASN A 25 -13.90 5.41 25.10
N SER A 26 -14.11 6.50 24.35
CA SER A 26 -14.20 7.87 24.90
C SER A 26 -15.62 8.31 25.27
N GLY A 27 -16.58 7.38 25.21
CA GLY A 27 -17.98 7.60 25.65
C GLY A 27 -18.91 8.15 24.58
N PHE A 28 -18.55 8.15 23.31
CA PHE A 28 -19.45 8.48 22.21
C PHE A 28 -20.35 7.28 21.90
N ASN A 29 -21.65 7.42 22.13
CA ASN A 29 -22.59 6.30 22.01
C ASN A 29 -23.41 6.32 20.70
N ASN A 30 -23.26 7.37 19.90
CA ASN A 30 -24.02 7.54 18.65
C ASN A 30 -23.05 7.51 17.45
N VAL A 31 -22.33 6.40 17.31
CA VAL A 31 -21.37 6.13 16.24
C VAL A 31 -21.92 5.03 15.36
N ARG A 32 -21.86 5.22 14.03
CA ARG A 32 -22.24 4.22 13.03
C ARG A 32 -21.16 4.12 11.96
N VAL A 33 -20.75 2.90 11.63
CA VAL A 33 -19.80 2.61 10.55
C VAL A 33 -20.58 2.04 9.37
N LEU A 34 -20.35 2.59 8.18
CA LEU A 34 -20.96 2.13 6.92
C LEU A 34 -19.88 1.46 6.07
N GLU A 35 -20.07 0.20 5.74
CA GLU A 35 -19.16 -0.58 4.88
C GLU A 35 -19.88 -0.94 3.58
N ALA A 36 -19.23 -0.64 2.47
CA ALA A 36 -19.80 -0.87 1.14
C ALA A 36 -20.00 -2.37 0.82
N THR A 37 -19.15 -3.22 1.37
CA THR A 37 -19.13 -4.66 1.12
C THR A 37 -19.73 -5.48 2.27
N ALA A 38 -19.73 -6.79 2.14
CA ALA A 38 -20.09 -7.71 3.23
C ALA A 38 -18.90 -8.03 4.16
N ARG A 39 -17.73 -7.38 3.97
CA ARG A 39 -16.46 -7.71 4.63
C ARG A 39 -15.81 -6.48 5.26
N SER A 40 -15.30 -6.61 6.47
CA SER A 40 -14.42 -5.63 7.10
C SER A 40 -12.98 -5.82 6.67
N GLY A 41 -12.14 -4.82 6.97
CA GLY A 41 -10.68 -4.86 6.79
C GLY A 41 -10.19 -4.07 5.58
N GLY A 42 -11.04 -3.82 4.58
CA GLY A 42 -10.63 -3.08 3.38
C GLY A 42 -9.46 -3.77 2.66
N ARG A 43 -8.32 -3.08 2.57
CA ARG A 43 -7.07 -3.60 1.93
C ARG A 43 -6.28 -4.59 2.82
N ILE A 44 -6.70 -4.84 4.05
CA ILE A 44 -6.31 -6.01 4.82
C ILE A 44 -7.26 -7.14 4.40
N LYS A 45 -6.72 -8.14 3.70
CA LYS A 45 -7.49 -9.25 3.14
C LYS A 45 -6.62 -10.50 3.12
N THR A 46 -6.96 -11.43 4.00
CA THR A 46 -6.34 -12.75 4.05
C THR A 46 -7.14 -13.71 3.17
N GLY A 47 -6.45 -14.47 2.35
CA GLY A 47 -7.03 -15.50 1.47
C GLY A 47 -6.50 -16.88 1.76
N ARG A 48 -6.92 -17.84 0.93
CA ARG A 48 -6.45 -19.22 1.00
C ARG A 48 -6.02 -19.72 -0.38
N LEU A 49 -4.88 -20.40 -0.40
CA LEU A 49 -4.41 -21.17 -1.55
C LEU A 49 -4.35 -22.64 -1.11
N GLY A 50 -5.36 -23.41 -1.49
CA GLY A 50 -5.56 -24.74 -0.90
C GLY A 50 -5.82 -24.66 0.61
N ASN A 51 -4.97 -25.30 1.39
CA ASN A 51 -5.03 -25.26 2.85
C ASN A 51 -4.20 -24.14 3.47
N ASN A 52 -3.36 -23.47 2.67
CA ASN A 52 -2.43 -22.47 3.16
C ASN A 52 -3.07 -21.08 3.21
N ILE A 53 -2.68 -20.28 4.21
CA ILE A 53 -3.07 -18.88 4.34
C ILE A 53 -2.13 -18.04 3.47
N VAL A 54 -2.69 -17.11 2.69
CA VAL A 54 -1.94 -16.13 1.92
C VAL A 54 -2.53 -14.73 2.11
N GLU A 55 -1.69 -13.71 2.08
CA GLU A 55 -2.14 -12.32 2.23
C GLU A 55 -2.40 -11.68 0.88
N ILE A 56 -3.67 -11.60 0.49
CA ILE A 56 -4.11 -10.93 -0.74
C ILE A 56 -3.81 -9.42 -0.67
N GLY A 57 -4.01 -8.83 0.51
CA GLY A 57 -3.74 -7.42 0.82
C GLY A 57 -2.42 -7.23 1.55
N ALA A 58 -2.43 -6.41 2.60
CA ALA A 58 -1.27 -6.12 3.44
C ALA A 58 -0.65 -7.41 3.97
N ASN A 59 0.69 -7.48 3.96
CA ASN A 59 1.45 -8.68 4.28
C ASN A 59 2.23 -8.56 5.59
N TRP A 60 2.92 -7.43 5.78
CA TRP A 60 3.86 -7.23 6.88
C TRP A 60 3.40 -6.16 7.86
N ILE A 61 3.86 -6.30 9.11
CA ILE A 61 3.99 -5.17 10.03
C ILE A 61 5.37 -4.57 9.76
N HIS A 62 5.41 -3.41 9.15
CA HIS A 62 6.65 -2.70 8.84
C HIS A 62 7.20 -2.02 10.09
N GLY A 63 8.45 -2.36 10.45
CA GLY A 63 9.09 -1.81 11.64
C GLY A 63 8.37 -2.20 12.95
N PRO A 64 8.36 -3.50 13.32
CA PRO A 64 7.70 -3.98 14.54
C PRO A 64 8.48 -3.57 15.78
N SER A 65 8.17 -2.41 16.30
CA SER A 65 8.77 -1.80 17.50
C SER A 65 7.70 -1.15 18.37
N GLU A 66 8.08 -0.65 19.55
CA GLU A 66 7.17 0.11 20.43
C GLU A 66 6.58 1.36 19.77
N GLU A 67 7.21 1.87 18.71
CA GLU A 67 6.72 3.01 17.96
C GLU A 67 5.61 2.63 16.95
N ASN A 68 5.49 1.34 16.63
CA ASN A 68 4.47 0.86 15.71
C ASN A 68 3.19 0.42 16.44
N PRO A 69 2.08 1.19 16.36
CA PRO A 69 0.86 0.85 17.09
C PRO A 69 0.21 -0.46 16.64
N VAL A 70 0.40 -0.86 15.38
CA VAL A 70 -0.09 -2.16 14.87
C VAL A 70 0.65 -3.31 15.54
N PHE A 71 1.96 -3.19 15.68
CA PHE A 71 2.77 -4.18 16.41
C PHE A 71 2.34 -4.27 17.88
N CYS A 72 2.19 -3.12 18.56
CA CYS A 72 1.77 -3.08 19.95
C CYS A 72 0.40 -3.75 20.15
N LEU A 73 -0.58 -3.48 19.28
CA LEU A 73 -1.89 -4.12 19.31
C LEU A 73 -1.79 -5.62 19.06
N ALA A 74 -1.06 -6.03 18.03
CA ALA A 74 -0.88 -7.43 17.66
C ALA A 74 -0.23 -8.24 18.80
N ARG A 75 0.80 -7.67 19.45
CA ARG A 75 1.43 -8.24 20.63
C ARG A 75 0.44 -8.37 21.80
N ASN A 76 -0.29 -7.31 22.11
CA ASN A 76 -1.25 -7.30 23.21
C ASN A 76 -2.40 -8.31 23.01
N TYR A 77 -2.77 -8.58 21.78
CA TYR A 77 -3.77 -9.59 21.44
C TYR A 77 -3.20 -11.01 21.32
N GLY A 78 -1.88 -11.19 21.44
CA GLY A 78 -1.22 -12.50 21.30
C GLY A 78 -1.30 -13.05 19.87
N LEU A 79 -1.18 -12.20 18.86
CA LEU A 79 -1.33 -12.56 17.46
C LEU A 79 0.00 -12.81 16.73
N LEU A 80 1.14 -12.68 17.43
CA LEU A 80 2.47 -12.75 16.83
C LEU A 80 3.24 -13.99 17.27
N ASP A 81 4.17 -14.43 16.44
CA ASP A 81 5.12 -15.48 16.74
C ASP A 81 6.17 -15.02 17.76
N PRO A 82 6.81 -15.95 18.50
CA PRO A 82 7.91 -15.63 19.42
C PRO A 82 9.08 -14.91 18.73
N GLU A 83 9.38 -15.25 17.47
CA GLU A 83 10.43 -14.59 16.67
C GLU A 83 10.15 -13.08 16.47
N ALA A 84 8.92 -12.73 16.14
CA ALA A 84 8.50 -11.34 16.01
C ALA A 84 8.58 -10.56 17.35
N LEU A 85 8.52 -11.27 18.47
CA LEU A 85 8.60 -10.70 19.80
C LEU A 85 10.04 -10.63 20.35
N ASP A 86 11.04 -11.09 19.60
CA ASP A 86 12.44 -11.02 20.01
C ASP A 86 12.90 -9.54 20.02
N PRO A 87 13.38 -9.04 21.19
CA PRO A 87 13.88 -7.68 21.29
C PRO A 87 15.03 -7.37 20.33
N ALA A 88 15.84 -8.38 19.95
CA ALA A 88 16.92 -8.19 18.99
C ALA A 88 16.38 -7.82 17.60
N ASN A 89 15.29 -8.45 17.17
CA ASN A 89 14.62 -8.11 15.89
C ASN A 89 13.98 -6.72 15.93
N GLN A 90 13.43 -6.33 17.09
CA GLN A 90 12.78 -5.02 17.26
C GLN A 90 13.80 -3.86 17.33
N ALA A 91 15.01 -4.13 17.80
CA ALA A 91 16.08 -3.14 17.93
C ALA A 91 16.87 -2.89 16.62
N MET A 92 16.59 -3.63 15.56
CA MET A 92 17.27 -3.44 14.27
C MET A 92 16.84 -2.12 13.64
N ASP A 93 17.83 -1.24 13.42
CA ASP A 93 17.63 0.10 12.85
C ASP A 93 17.59 0.08 11.31
N ILE A 94 17.21 -1.03 10.73
CA ILE A 94 17.21 -1.23 9.26
C ILE A 94 15.77 -1.19 8.76
N GLY A 95 14.80 -0.75 9.22
CA GLY A 95 13.42 -0.84 8.72
C GLY A 95 13.26 -1.69 7.44
N GLY A 96 12.41 -2.67 7.45
CA GLY A 96 12.20 -3.56 6.31
C GLY A 96 12.75 -4.98 6.53
N HIS A 97 13.26 -5.55 5.45
CA HIS A 97 13.81 -6.92 5.46
C HIS A 97 15.33 -6.92 5.49
N PRO A 98 15.97 -7.91 6.13
CA PRO A 98 17.37 -8.18 5.88
C PRO A 98 17.61 -8.44 4.38
N PRO A 99 18.85 -8.32 3.88
CA PRO A 99 19.16 -8.69 2.51
C PRO A 99 18.69 -10.11 2.22
N TRP A 100 17.82 -10.26 1.22
CA TRP A 100 17.29 -11.56 0.84
C TRP A 100 18.34 -12.42 0.16
N VAL A 101 18.28 -13.72 0.41
CA VAL A 101 19.09 -14.73 -0.30
C VAL A 101 18.46 -14.98 -1.69
N PRO A 102 19.12 -14.54 -2.80
CA PRO A 102 18.51 -14.61 -4.11
C PRO A 102 18.87 -15.91 -4.85
N ASN A 103 17.88 -16.46 -5.58
CA ASN A 103 18.14 -17.23 -6.79
C ASN A 103 17.93 -16.32 -8.00
N VAL A 104 18.86 -16.30 -8.93
CA VAL A 104 18.82 -15.40 -10.09
C VAL A 104 18.84 -16.20 -11.38
N PHE A 105 17.89 -15.92 -12.25
CA PHE A 105 17.75 -16.62 -13.53
C PHE A 105 17.68 -15.62 -14.70
N SER A 106 18.31 -15.97 -15.82
CA SER A 106 18.16 -15.22 -17.08
C SER A 106 17.07 -15.82 -17.96
N SER A 107 16.53 -15.04 -18.88
CA SER A 107 15.51 -15.48 -19.83
C SER A 107 15.99 -16.55 -20.83
N SER A 108 17.29 -16.84 -20.89
CA SER A 108 17.88 -17.98 -21.63
C SER A 108 17.87 -19.29 -20.84
N GLY A 109 17.34 -19.30 -19.61
CA GLY A 109 17.25 -20.50 -18.77
C GLY A 109 18.53 -20.78 -17.94
N GLN A 110 19.36 -19.78 -17.74
CA GLN A 110 20.60 -19.92 -16.96
C GLN A 110 20.41 -19.43 -15.53
N LYS A 111 20.86 -20.23 -14.56
CA LYS A 111 21.00 -19.79 -13.18
C LYS A 111 22.30 -19.00 -13.04
N LEU A 112 22.21 -17.77 -12.58
CA LEU A 112 23.32 -16.84 -12.39
C LEU A 112 23.81 -16.88 -10.93
N LYS A 113 25.05 -16.46 -10.71
CA LYS A 113 25.60 -16.36 -9.35
C LYS A 113 25.08 -15.10 -8.67
N ALA A 114 24.72 -15.20 -7.42
CA ALA A 114 24.26 -14.06 -6.64
C ALA A 114 25.32 -12.95 -6.54
N GLU A 115 26.58 -13.32 -6.45
CA GLU A 115 27.72 -12.39 -6.37
C GLU A 115 27.85 -11.48 -7.59
N ASP A 116 27.38 -11.93 -8.78
CA ASP A 116 27.46 -11.14 -10.01
C ASP A 116 26.49 -9.94 -10.01
N ILE A 117 25.45 -10.00 -9.17
CA ILE A 117 24.41 -8.96 -9.09
C ILE A 117 24.70 -7.90 -8.01
N TYR A 118 25.46 -8.22 -6.95
CA TYR A 118 25.66 -7.32 -5.81
C TYR A 118 26.17 -5.92 -6.19
N PRO A 119 27.14 -5.74 -7.12
CA PRO A 119 27.60 -4.39 -7.47
C PRO A 119 26.51 -3.49 -8.09
N ALA A 120 25.52 -4.09 -8.72
CA ALA A 120 24.37 -3.35 -9.26
C ALA A 120 23.34 -3.06 -8.17
N GLN A 121 23.11 -4.00 -7.24
CA GLN A 121 22.25 -3.79 -6.08
C GLN A 121 22.79 -2.66 -5.19
N ASP A 122 24.08 -2.67 -4.88
CA ASP A 122 24.73 -1.63 -4.06
C ASP A 122 24.56 -0.25 -4.70
N MET A 123 24.82 -0.13 -6.01
CA MET A 123 24.62 1.13 -6.74
C MET A 123 23.16 1.59 -6.68
N PHE A 124 22.20 0.67 -6.82
CA PHE A 124 20.79 0.99 -6.81
C PHE A 124 20.33 1.48 -5.42
N VAL A 125 20.78 0.81 -4.36
CA VAL A 125 20.49 1.21 -2.97
C VAL A 125 21.07 2.60 -2.66
N GLU A 126 22.32 2.88 -3.10
CA GLU A 126 22.93 4.20 -2.98
C GLU A 126 22.06 5.27 -3.64
N LEU A 127 21.56 5.01 -4.87
CA LEU A 127 20.70 5.95 -5.61
C LEU A 127 19.35 6.17 -4.96
N LEU A 128 18.72 5.14 -4.39
CA LEU A 128 17.48 5.28 -3.65
C LEU A 128 17.68 6.10 -2.37
N TYR A 129 18.75 5.85 -1.65
CA TYR A 129 19.10 6.65 -0.47
C TYR A 129 19.30 8.12 -0.85
N GLU A 130 20.09 8.40 -1.88
CA GLU A 130 20.28 9.78 -2.36
C GLU A 130 18.96 10.43 -2.81
N SER A 131 18.06 9.67 -3.43
CA SER A 131 16.72 10.14 -3.82
C SER A 131 15.92 10.62 -2.61
N SER A 132 16.04 9.95 -1.47
CA SER A 132 15.34 10.34 -0.24
C SER A 132 15.89 11.63 0.40
N GLU A 133 17.16 11.96 0.13
CA GLU A 133 17.83 13.13 0.70
C GLU A 133 17.47 14.45 0.00
N PHE A 134 16.87 14.43 -1.20
CA PHE A 134 16.50 15.65 -1.92
C PHE A 134 15.49 16.52 -1.17
N GLN A 135 14.62 15.93 -0.38
CA GLN A 135 13.71 16.65 0.51
C GLN A 135 14.44 17.65 1.40
N ASN A 136 15.65 17.33 1.85
CA ASN A 136 16.44 18.14 2.78
C ASN A 136 17.34 19.16 2.08
N LYS A 137 17.57 19.02 0.78
CA LYS A 137 18.57 19.81 0.02
C LYS A 137 18.01 21.09 -0.62
N GLY A 138 16.68 21.31 -0.58
CA GLY A 138 16.09 22.56 -1.05
C GLY A 138 16.24 22.82 -2.55
N GLY A 139 16.10 21.81 -3.37
CA GLY A 139 16.09 21.91 -4.83
C GLY A 139 15.81 20.57 -5.46
N GLU A 140 14.97 20.54 -6.47
CA GLU A 140 14.62 19.35 -7.23
C GLU A 140 15.23 19.42 -8.62
N PRO A 141 16.47 18.92 -8.86
CA PRO A 141 17.08 18.96 -10.19
C PRO A 141 16.34 18.05 -11.18
N TRP A 142 15.54 17.11 -10.68
CA TRP A 142 14.76 16.14 -11.45
C TRP A 142 13.33 16.11 -10.97
N ALA A 143 12.38 15.89 -11.88
CA ALA A 143 10.96 15.86 -11.53
C ALA A 143 10.54 14.57 -10.81
N SER A 144 11.26 13.45 -11.06
CA SER A 144 10.96 12.15 -10.48
C SER A 144 12.20 11.39 -10.05
N VAL A 145 11.99 10.38 -9.21
CA VAL A 145 13.03 9.42 -8.81
C VAL A 145 13.54 8.65 -10.04
N GLY A 146 12.66 8.29 -10.97
CA GLY A 146 13.05 7.64 -12.23
C GLY A 146 13.96 8.51 -13.06
N ASP A 147 13.62 9.79 -13.29
CA ASP A 147 14.44 10.73 -14.04
C ASP A 147 15.84 10.85 -13.44
N PHE A 148 15.94 10.90 -12.11
CA PHE A 148 17.21 10.93 -11.39
C PHE A 148 18.03 9.64 -11.62
N ILE A 149 17.44 8.46 -11.37
CA ILE A 149 18.13 7.17 -11.51
C ILE A 149 18.59 6.96 -12.95
N TRP A 150 17.75 7.24 -13.94
CA TRP A 150 18.11 7.08 -15.36
C TRP A 150 19.23 8.00 -15.81
N SER A 151 19.34 9.17 -15.20
CA SER A 151 20.48 10.07 -15.46
C SER A 151 21.77 9.60 -14.79
N GLU A 152 21.71 9.12 -13.56
CA GLU A 152 22.87 8.77 -12.75
C GLU A 152 23.49 7.41 -13.12
N VAL A 153 22.66 6.41 -13.41
CA VAL A 153 23.13 5.04 -13.66
C VAL A 153 24.16 4.94 -14.80
N PRO A 154 23.96 5.54 -15.98
CA PRO A 154 24.94 5.49 -17.05
C PRO A 154 26.29 6.11 -16.67
N GLN A 155 26.26 7.22 -15.94
CA GLN A 155 27.46 7.94 -15.50
C GLN A 155 28.26 7.10 -14.48
N ARG A 156 27.57 6.59 -13.45
CA ARG A 156 28.18 5.74 -12.41
C ARG A 156 28.67 4.41 -12.98
N ALA A 157 27.93 3.81 -13.90
CA ALA A 157 28.35 2.60 -14.60
C ALA A 157 29.61 2.83 -15.43
N ALA A 158 29.71 3.97 -16.11
CA ALA A 158 30.91 4.33 -16.87
C ALA A 158 32.14 4.51 -15.96
N GLU A 159 31.97 4.99 -14.74
CA GLU A 159 33.05 5.18 -13.76
C GLU A 159 33.39 3.90 -12.99
N LYS A 160 32.38 3.34 -12.27
CA LYS A 160 32.55 2.19 -11.37
C LYS A 160 32.83 0.86 -12.13
N TRP A 161 32.32 0.75 -13.36
CA TRP A 161 32.42 -0.47 -14.19
C TRP A 161 33.22 -0.30 -15.46
N LYS A 162 34.19 0.63 -15.47
CA LYS A 162 35.04 0.92 -16.63
C LYS A 162 35.92 -0.26 -17.09
N ASP A 163 36.37 -1.06 -16.13
CA ASP A 163 37.36 -2.14 -16.35
C ASP A 163 36.71 -3.52 -16.50
N ILE A 164 35.36 -3.62 -16.56
CA ILE A 164 34.66 -4.90 -16.76
C ILE A 164 34.32 -5.10 -18.24
N ASP A 165 34.13 -6.36 -18.63
CA ASP A 165 33.68 -6.72 -19.97
C ASP A 165 32.24 -6.31 -20.25
N GLY A 166 31.86 -6.25 -21.54
CA GLY A 166 30.55 -5.82 -21.98
C GLY A 166 29.40 -6.72 -21.51
N ALA A 167 29.64 -8.04 -21.41
CA ALA A 167 28.61 -8.99 -20.97
C ALA A 167 28.26 -8.78 -19.49
N THR A 168 29.28 -8.63 -18.64
CA THR A 168 29.11 -8.32 -17.22
C THR A 168 28.42 -6.96 -17.02
N ARG A 169 28.76 -5.96 -17.84
CA ARG A 169 28.08 -4.64 -17.80
C ARG A 169 26.61 -4.77 -18.17
N SER A 170 26.28 -5.46 -19.27
CA SER A 170 24.89 -5.74 -19.66
C SER A 170 24.11 -6.47 -18.55
N LEU A 171 24.73 -7.48 -17.94
CA LEU A 171 24.11 -8.19 -16.81
C LEU A 171 23.73 -7.23 -15.68
N ARG A 172 24.66 -6.34 -15.25
CA ARG A 172 24.41 -5.37 -14.20
C ARG A 172 23.32 -4.37 -14.57
N MET A 173 23.22 -3.97 -15.85
CA MET A 173 22.11 -3.11 -16.31
C MET A 173 20.75 -3.81 -16.22
N ARG A 174 20.67 -5.10 -16.56
CA ARG A 174 19.46 -5.92 -16.39
C ARG A 174 19.04 -6.03 -14.94
N VAL A 175 20.03 -6.14 -14.02
CA VAL A 175 19.75 -6.12 -12.57
C VAL A 175 19.11 -4.79 -12.16
N ILE A 176 19.67 -3.66 -12.59
CA ILE A 176 19.08 -2.33 -12.32
C ILE A 176 17.66 -2.26 -12.84
N ASN A 177 17.39 -2.71 -14.08
CA ASN A 177 16.01 -2.74 -14.62
C ASN A 177 15.07 -3.59 -13.77
N ASN A 178 15.53 -4.74 -13.31
CA ASN A 178 14.72 -5.62 -12.46
C ASN A 178 14.43 -4.98 -11.10
N LEU A 179 15.39 -4.29 -10.50
CA LEU A 179 15.24 -3.58 -9.24
C LEU A 179 14.29 -2.38 -9.39
N LEU A 180 14.29 -1.68 -10.52
CA LEU A 180 13.27 -0.63 -10.82
C LEU A 180 11.86 -1.21 -10.82
N LYS A 181 11.65 -2.41 -11.37
CA LYS A 181 10.35 -3.08 -11.33
C LYS A 181 9.94 -3.46 -9.90
N ALA A 182 10.89 -3.96 -9.11
CA ALA A 182 10.66 -4.27 -7.70
C ALA A 182 10.27 -3.01 -6.91
N GLU A 183 10.97 -1.89 -7.16
CA GLU A 183 10.70 -0.62 -6.49
C GLU A 183 9.34 -0.03 -6.89
N CYS A 184 8.87 -0.24 -8.13
CA CYS A 184 7.49 0.07 -8.51
C CYS A 184 6.48 -0.71 -7.66
N CYS A 185 6.77 -1.97 -7.32
CA CYS A 185 5.91 -2.77 -6.43
C CYS A 185 5.93 -2.22 -5.00
N VAL A 186 7.10 -1.81 -4.49
CA VAL A 186 7.23 -1.21 -3.15
C VAL A 186 6.37 0.04 -3.02
N ASN A 187 6.43 0.93 -4.01
CA ASN A 187 5.72 2.21 -3.98
C ASN A 187 4.29 2.14 -4.53
N GLY A 188 3.88 1.04 -5.17
CA GLY A 188 2.59 0.93 -5.84
C GLY A 188 2.46 1.88 -7.04
N ALA A 189 3.57 2.20 -7.70
CA ALA A 189 3.61 3.12 -8.83
C ALA A 189 3.56 2.37 -10.17
N HIS A 190 3.04 3.01 -11.23
CA HIS A 190 3.08 2.43 -12.57
C HIS A 190 4.50 2.43 -13.15
N GLY A 191 5.27 3.46 -12.83
CA GLY A 191 6.67 3.61 -13.19
C GLY A 191 7.41 4.49 -12.19
N MET A 192 8.73 4.39 -12.16
CA MET A 192 9.56 5.21 -11.28
C MET A 192 9.52 6.70 -11.63
N ASP A 193 9.09 7.03 -12.85
CA ASP A 193 8.86 8.40 -13.31
C ASP A 193 7.60 9.06 -12.71
N GLU A 194 6.73 8.30 -12.06
CA GLU A 194 5.58 8.84 -11.33
C GLU A 194 5.94 9.27 -9.89
N LEU A 195 7.05 8.77 -9.34
CA LEU A 195 7.47 9.10 -7.97
C LEU A 195 8.13 10.48 -7.92
N GLY A 196 7.51 11.40 -7.20
CA GLY A 196 8.03 12.77 -7.03
C GLY A 196 9.31 12.79 -6.20
N LEU A 197 10.43 13.25 -6.77
CA LEU A 197 11.74 13.24 -6.12
C LEU A 197 11.74 14.09 -4.83
N GLY A 198 11.15 15.26 -4.85
CA GLY A 198 11.13 16.16 -3.69
C GLY A 198 10.28 15.69 -2.52
N ALA A 199 9.38 14.76 -2.75
CA ALA A 199 8.51 14.19 -1.71
C ALA A 199 8.83 12.73 -1.36
N TYR A 200 9.76 12.10 -2.08
CA TYR A 200 10.12 10.69 -1.88
C TYR A 200 10.64 10.43 -0.46
N GLY A 201 11.49 11.31 0.07
CA GLY A 201 12.04 11.22 1.42
C GLY A 201 11.06 11.59 2.55
N LEU A 202 9.78 11.91 2.27
CA LEU A 202 8.77 12.14 3.32
C LEU A 202 8.40 10.85 4.07
N TYR A 203 8.54 9.69 3.43
CA TYR A 203 8.30 8.42 4.09
C TYR A 203 9.31 8.18 5.20
N LYS A 204 8.83 7.76 6.36
CA LYS A 204 9.68 7.41 7.50
C LYS A 204 9.59 5.92 7.79
N THR A 205 10.73 5.30 7.93
CA THR A 205 10.84 3.90 8.33
C THR A 205 10.85 3.80 9.85
N LEU A 206 10.11 2.85 10.39
CA LEU A 206 10.18 2.49 11.81
C LEU A 206 11.23 1.41 12.04
N PRO A 207 11.88 1.35 13.22
CA PRO A 207 12.85 0.31 13.54
C PRO A 207 12.20 -1.07 13.65
N GLY A 208 13.00 -2.11 13.50
CA GLY A 208 12.60 -3.52 13.61
C GLY A 208 12.47 -4.23 12.26
N LEU A 209 12.76 -5.53 12.25
CA LEU A 209 12.60 -6.39 11.09
C LEU A 209 11.13 -6.73 10.86
N ASP A 210 10.66 -6.55 9.64
CA ASP A 210 9.27 -6.81 9.26
C ASP A 210 8.80 -8.21 9.67
N CYS A 211 7.61 -8.28 10.23
CA CYS A 211 7.01 -9.53 10.67
C CYS A 211 5.61 -9.74 10.08
N THR A 212 5.10 -10.96 10.19
CA THR A 212 3.79 -11.37 9.64
C THR A 212 2.88 -11.91 10.73
N PHE A 213 1.60 -12.05 10.42
CA PHE A 213 0.61 -12.67 11.31
C PHE A 213 0.48 -14.17 11.04
N PRO A 214 0.76 -15.04 12.00
CA PRO A 214 0.61 -16.50 11.85
C PRO A 214 -0.76 -16.96 11.38
N SER A 215 -1.81 -16.31 11.87
CA SER A 215 -3.21 -16.63 11.55
C SER A 215 -3.81 -15.70 10.50
N GLY A 216 -2.97 -14.96 9.78
CA GLY A 216 -3.37 -13.96 8.81
C GLY A 216 -3.65 -12.58 9.43
N TYR A 217 -3.43 -11.54 8.65
CA TYR A 217 -3.59 -10.13 9.07
C TYR A 217 -5.04 -9.81 9.49
N GLU A 218 -6.03 -10.48 8.89
CA GLU A 218 -7.45 -10.35 9.30
C GLU A 218 -7.72 -10.72 10.76
N SER A 219 -6.81 -11.47 11.40
CA SER A 219 -6.93 -11.78 12.84
C SER A 219 -6.93 -10.52 13.69
N LEU A 220 -6.15 -9.51 13.33
CA LEU A 220 -6.15 -8.19 13.98
C LEU A 220 -7.50 -7.49 13.79
N ILE A 221 -8.03 -7.48 12.56
CA ILE A 221 -9.34 -6.86 12.27
C ILE A 221 -10.45 -7.52 13.11
N LYS A 222 -10.45 -8.85 13.20
CA LYS A 222 -11.42 -9.60 14.01
C LYS A 222 -11.35 -9.23 15.49
N LYS A 223 -10.14 -9.07 16.03
CA LYS A 223 -9.93 -8.64 17.43
C LYS A 223 -10.44 -7.23 17.67
N LEU A 224 -10.07 -6.28 16.84
CA LEU A 224 -10.52 -4.90 16.95
C LEU A 224 -12.05 -4.79 16.86
N LEU A 225 -12.68 -5.52 15.94
CA LEU A 225 -14.14 -5.53 15.81
C LEU A 225 -14.85 -6.18 17.00
N SER A 226 -14.24 -7.19 17.63
CA SER A 226 -14.83 -7.86 18.79
C SER A 226 -14.96 -6.96 20.02
N GLU A 227 -14.24 -5.85 20.06
CA GLU A 227 -14.32 -4.83 21.12
C GLU A 227 -15.38 -3.75 20.85
N LEU A 228 -15.98 -3.75 19.65
CA LEU A 228 -17.01 -2.79 19.27
C LEU A 228 -18.41 -3.32 19.64
N PRO A 229 -19.36 -2.42 19.97
CA PRO A 229 -20.74 -2.80 20.19
C PRO A 229 -21.36 -3.53 18.99
N ASN A 230 -22.15 -4.55 19.26
CA ASN A 230 -22.89 -5.26 18.22
C ASN A 230 -23.79 -4.30 17.43
N GLY A 231 -23.79 -4.43 16.10
CA GLY A 231 -24.62 -3.62 15.21
C GLY A 231 -24.08 -2.22 14.91
N LEU A 232 -22.88 -1.86 15.41
CA LEU A 232 -22.25 -0.59 15.11
C LEU A 232 -21.84 -0.50 13.62
N VAL A 233 -21.44 -1.61 13.01
CA VAL A 233 -21.09 -1.70 11.59
C VAL A 233 -22.28 -2.15 10.76
N ALA A 234 -22.66 -1.36 9.76
CA ALA A 234 -23.66 -1.71 8.76
C ALA A 234 -22.94 -2.09 7.45
N TYR A 235 -23.04 -3.35 7.07
CA TYR A 235 -22.48 -3.89 5.84
C TYR A 235 -23.42 -3.73 4.65
N ASN A 236 -22.88 -3.83 3.43
CA ASN A 236 -23.62 -3.65 2.18
C ASN A 236 -24.36 -2.30 2.17
N ARG A 237 -23.65 -1.26 2.62
CA ARG A 237 -24.13 0.12 2.69
C ARG A 237 -23.17 1.07 1.97
N PRO A 238 -23.05 0.96 0.64
CA PRO A 238 -22.23 1.88 -0.12
C PRO A 238 -22.79 3.28 -0.04
N VAL A 239 -21.92 4.23 0.29
CA VAL A 239 -22.25 5.65 0.36
C VAL A 239 -22.04 6.26 -1.01
N CYS A 240 -23.10 6.90 -1.55
CA CYS A 240 -23.06 7.58 -2.85
C CYS A 240 -22.89 9.09 -2.74
N CYS A 241 -23.31 9.72 -1.62
CA CYS A 241 -23.17 11.15 -1.45
C CYS A 241 -23.01 11.56 0.03
N VAL A 242 -22.15 12.53 0.27
CA VAL A 242 -21.99 13.25 1.54
C VAL A 242 -22.36 14.70 1.30
N ARG A 243 -23.53 15.11 1.79
CA ARG A 243 -23.97 16.51 1.76
C ARG A 243 -23.50 17.21 3.02
N TRP A 244 -22.71 18.24 2.87
CA TRP A 244 -22.12 18.99 3.96
C TRP A 244 -22.33 20.50 3.76
N ASN A 245 -22.00 21.31 4.79
CA ASN A 245 -22.16 22.78 4.74
C ASN A 245 -23.60 23.27 4.55
N ASN A 246 -24.57 22.53 5.11
CA ASN A 246 -25.95 22.95 5.08
C ASN A 246 -26.19 24.05 6.13
N SER A 247 -26.18 25.31 5.67
CA SER A 247 -26.37 26.51 6.53
C SER A 247 -27.76 26.62 7.16
N GLU A 248 -28.77 25.92 6.61
CA GLU A 248 -30.13 25.91 7.12
C GLU A 248 -30.32 24.93 8.29
N GLN A 249 -29.44 23.93 8.42
CA GLN A 249 -29.46 22.93 9.47
C GLN A 249 -28.33 23.17 10.48
N ARG A 250 -28.63 23.77 11.61
CA ARG A 250 -27.65 23.94 12.70
C ARG A 250 -27.39 22.64 13.46
N GLU A 251 -28.36 21.74 13.54
CA GLU A 251 -28.24 20.40 14.12
C GLU A 251 -28.11 19.38 12.99
N ASN A 252 -27.14 18.46 13.12
CA ASN A 252 -26.82 17.44 12.12
C ASN A 252 -26.57 18.02 10.71
N PRO A 253 -25.57 18.90 10.52
CA PRO A 253 -25.35 19.64 9.28
C PRO A 253 -24.88 18.79 8.10
N VAL A 254 -24.66 17.49 8.31
CA VAL A 254 -24.21 16.55 7.28
C VAL A 254 -25.29 15.50 7.04
N THR A 255 -25.55 15.21 5.77
CA THR A 255 -26.41 14.07 5.38
C THR A 255 -25.59 13.10 4.54
N VAL A 256 -25.54 11.85 4.97
CA VAL A 256 -24.90 10.74 4.24
C VAL A 256 -26.00 9.98 3.50
N GLU A 257 -25.87 9.82 2.20
CA GLU A 257 -26.81 9.09 1.34
C GLU A 257 -26.17 7.77 0.89
N CYS A 258 -26.88 6.67 1.07
CA CYS A 258 -26.50 5.34 0.60
C CYS A 258 -27.19 5.00 -0.72
N ASP A 259 -26.62 4.06 -1.48
CA ASP A 259 -27.16 3.63 -2.79
C ASP A 259 -28.56 3.02 -2.69
N ASP A 260 -28.92 2.45 -1.53
CA ASP A 260 -30.27 1.92 -1.28
C ASP A 260 -31.33 3.00 -0.95
N GLY A 261 -30.92 4.27 -0.97
CA GLY A 261 -31.78 5.43 -0.66
C GLY A 261 -31.85 5.80 0.82
N GLU A 262 -31.15 5.08 1.71
CA GLU A 262 -31.07 5.47 3.13
C GLU A 262 -30.36 6.82 3.25
N ARG A 263 -30.94 7.73 4.06
CA ARG A 263 -30.34 9.03 4.39
C ARG A 263 -30.10 9.13 5.88
N ILE A 264 -28.86 9.39 6.25
CA ILE A 264 -28.42 9.47 7.64
C ILE A 264 -27.93 10.89 7.91
N ASN A 265 -28.64 11.60 8.79
CA ASN A 265 -28.20 12.92 9.26
C ASN A 265 -27.18 12.73 10.38
N ALA A 266 -26.09 13.48 10.33
CA ALA A 266 -24.98 13.41 11.27
C ALA A 266 -24.42 14.79 11.60
N ASP A 267 -23.78 14.90 12.76
CA ASP A 267 -22.99 16.07 13.13
C ASP A 267 -21.63 16.04 12.46
N HIS A 268 -21.05 14.87 12.37
CA HIS A 268 -19.71 14.63 11.82
C HIS A 268 -19.67 13.36 10.96
N VAL A 269 -18.87 13.41 9.92
CA VAL A 269 -18.58 12.26 9.06
C VAL A 269 -17.07 12.07 8.95
N ILE A 270 -16.57 10.87 9.23
CA ILE A 270 -15.17 10.47 9.00
C ILE A 270 -15.12 9.63 7.72
N VAL A 271 -14.47 10.16 6.70
CA VAL A 271 -14.29 9.50 5.39
C VAL A 271 -12.98 8.74 5.40
N THR A 272 -13.04 7.41 5.24
CA THR A 272 -11.86 6.54 5.22
C THR A 272 -11.69 5.76 3.91
N VAL A 273 -12.36 6.21 2.86
CA VAL A 273 -12.29 5.55 1.54
C VAL A 273 -10.89 5.68 0.93
N PRO A 274 -10.43 4.69 0.15
CA PRO A 274 -9.13 4.73 -0.51
C PRO A 274 -8.96 5.94 -1.44
N LEU A 275 -7.72 6.41 -1.60
CA LEU A 275 -7.42 7.53 -2.50
C LEU A 275 -7.84 7.23 -3.95
N GLY A 276 -7.69 5.97 -4.42
CA GLY A 276 -8.15 5.59 -5.76
C GLY A 276 -9.66 5.79 -5.95
N TYR A 277 -10.45 5.46 -4.92
CA TYR A 277 -11.89 5.73 -4.91
C TYR A 277 -12.17 7.25 -4.93
N LEU A 278 -11.44 8.04 -4.12
CA LEU A 278 -11.58 9.50 -4.14
C LEU A 278 -11.24 10.10 -5.50
N LYS A 279 -10.13 9.67 -6.13
CA LYS A 279 -9.73 10.16 -7.46
C LYS A 279 -10.86 9.96 -8.48
N LYS A 280 -11.55 8.84 -8.41
CA LYS A 280 -12.60 8.46 -9.36
C LYS A 280 -13.96 9.09 -9.04
N HIS A 281 -14.30 9.22 -7.76
CA HIS A 281 -15.67 9.51 -7.33
C HIS A 281 -15.85 10.82 -6.55
N HIS A 282 -14.80 11.61 -6.27
CA HIS A 282 -14.92 12.83 -5.45
C HIS A 282 -16.00 13.80 -5.94
N SER A 283 -16.22 13.90 -7.25
CA SER A 283 -17.18 14.84 -7.85
C SER A 283 -18.64 14.47 -7.59
N THR A 284 -18.93 13.20 -7.38
CA THR A 284 -20.28 12.70 -7.04
C THR A 284 -20.46 12.48 -5.55
N LEU A 285 -19.37 12.13 -4.86
CA LEU A 285 -19.39 11.79 -3.44
C LEU A 285 -19.62 13.00 -2.53
N PHE A 286 -19.21 14.21 -2.91
CA PHE A 286 -19.30 15.40 -2.05
C PHE A 286 -20.16 16.49 -2.65
N HIS A 287 -21.14 16.98 -1.86
CA HIS A 287 -21.99 18.11 -2.20
C HIS A 287 -22.09 19.08 -1.01
N PRO A 288 -21.62 20.33 -1.13
CA PRO A 288 -20.90 20.91 -2.28
C PRO A 288 -19.58 20.20 -2.58
N PRO A 289 -18.97 20.45 -3.76
CA PRO A 289 -17.67 19.88 -4.12
C PRO A 289 -16.57 20.21 -3.10
N LEU A 290 -15.55 19.37 -3.04
CA LEU A 290 -14.38 19.61 -2.20
C LEU A 290 -13.66 20.92 -2.60
N PRO A 291 -13.02 21.64 -1.66
CA PRO A 291 -12.22 22.83 -1.97
C PRO A 291 -11.09 22.53 -2.96
N LEU A 292 -10.74 23.50 -3.80
CA LEU A 292 -9.76 23.35 -4.88
C LEU A 292 -8.41 22.83 -4.40
N HIS A 293 -7.89 23.34 -3.25
CA HIS A 293 -6.61 22.88 -2.72
C HIS A 293 -6.63 21.38 -2.38
N LYS A 294 -7.74 20.88 -1.83
CA LYS A 294 -7.91 19.44 -1.55
C LYS A 294 -8.04 18.61 -2.83
N LEU A 295 -8.76 19.12 -3.83
CA LEU A 295 -8.85 18.46 -5.15
C LEU A 295 -7.48 18.38 -5.84
N HIS A 296 -6.69 19.46 -5.78
CA HIS A 296 -5.33 19.45 -6.31
C HIS A 296 -4.47 18.40 -5.61
N SER A 297 -4.55 18.29 -4.28
CA SER A 297 -3.80 17.29 -3.53
C SER A 297 -4.24 15.86 -3.85
N ILE A 298 -5.56 15.61 -3.99
CA ILE A 298 -6.09 14.32 -4.46
C ILE A 298 -5.51 13.94 -5.83
N GLN A 299 -5.33 14.90 -6.74
CA GLN A 299 -4.78 14.63 -8.06
C GLN A 299 -3.25 14.44 -8.04
N ARG A 300 -2.52 15.20 -7.23
CA ARG A 300 -1.05 15.16 -7.16
C ARG A 300 -0.50 13.94 -6.41
N LEU A 301 -1.20 13.45 -5.39
CA LEU A 301 -0.83 12.17 -4.79
C LEU A 301 -0.97 11.07 -5.82
N GLY A 302 0.06 10.23 -5.95
CA GLY A 302 0.02 9.04 -6.77
C GLY A 302 -0.82 7.94 -6.11
N PHE A 303 -1.43 7.11 -6.92
CA PHE A 303 -2.13 5.90 -6.49
C PHE A 303 -2.14 4.92 -7.65
N GLY A 304 -1.38 3.86 -7.52
CA GLY A 304 -1.26 2.86 -8.57
C GLY A 304 -1.66 1.47 -8.10
N THR A 305 -1.34 0.50 -8.93
CA THR A 305 -1.73 -0.89 -8.72
C THR A 305 -0.51 -1.76 -8.56
N ASN A 306 -0.47 -2.50 -7.45
CA ASN A 306 0.45 -3.60 -7.22
C ASN A 306 -0.37 -4.85 -6.90
N ASN A 307 -0.21 -5.90 -7.69
CA ASN A 307 -0.88 -7.17 -7.49
C ASN A 307 0.10 -8.28 -7.14
N LYS A 308 -0.43 -9.31 -6.51
CA LYS A 308 0.27 -10.53 -6.14
C LYS A 308 -0.22 -11.70 -6.98
N ILE A 309 0.70 -12.58 -7.36
CA ILE A 309 0.41 -13.85 -8.04
C ILE A 309 1.03 -14.95 -7.18
N PHE A 310 0.21 -15.67 -6.43
CA PHE A 310 0.64 -16.81 -5.63
C PHE A 310 0.67 -18.07 -6.48
N VAL A 311 1.79 -18.79 -6.40
CA VAL A 311 2.04 -20.01 -7.18
C VAL A 311 2.43 -21.13 -6.24
N GLU A 312 1.59 -22.15 -6.10
CA GLU A 312 1.83 -23.34 -5.26
C GLU A 312 2.44 -24.47 -6.09
N PHE A 313 3.38 -25.19 -5.49
CA PHE A 313 4.01 -26.39 -6.07
C PHE A 313 3.91 -27.57 -5.12
N ASP A 314 3.99 -28.80 -5.66
CA ASP A 314 4.05 -30.02 -4.84
C ASP A 314 5.42 -30.15 -4.14
N SER A 315 6.48 -29.66 -4.76
CA SER A 315 7.82 -29.61 -4.21
C SER A 315 8.58 -28.37 -4.70
N PRO A 316 9.52 -27.82 -3.91
CA PRO A 316 10.28 -26.66 -4.33
C PRO A 316 11.26 -27.02 -5.45
N TRP A 317 11.42 -26.14 -6.40
CA TRP A 317 12.44 -26.21 -7.46
C TRP A 317 13.56 -25.17 -7.25
N TRP A 318 13.45 -24.36 -6.19
CA TRP A 318 14.41 -23.37 -5.75
C TRP A 318 15.26 -23.89 -4.59
N ASP A 319 16.36 -23.21 -4.27
CA ASP A 319 17.25 -23.59 -3.18
C ASP A 319 16.54 -23.44 -1.81
N ALA A 320 16.92 -24.26 -0.84
CA ALA A 320 16.24 -24.30 0.46
C ALA A 320 16.35 -23.00 1.26
N ASP A 321 17.44 -22.29 1.11
CA ASP A 321 17.73 -20.98 1.73
C ASP A 321 17.18 -19.79 0.91
N CYS A 322 16.78 -20.02 -0.34
CA CYS A 322 16.25 -18.99 -1.22
C CYS A 322 15.07 -18.23 -0.60
N GLU A 323 15.11 -16.91 -0.68
CA GLU A 323 14.06 -16.00 -0.20
C GLU A 323 13.44 -15.18 -1.34
N VAL A 324 14.22 -14.92 -2.39
CA VAL A 324 13.75 -14.19 -3.58
C VAL A 324 14.29 -14.82 -4.85
N ILE A 325 13.47 -14.88 -5.89
CA ILE A 325 13.84 -15.32 -7.22
C ILE A 325 13.76 -14.10 -8.14
N TYR A 326 14.92 -13.68 -8.70
CA TYR A 326 14.98 -12.63 -9.70
C TYR A 326 14.94 -13.19 -11.11
N LEU A 327 14.18 -12.55 -11.98
CA LEU A 327 13.99 -12.91 -13.39
C LEU A 327 14.56 -11.81 -14.27
N LEU A 328 15.76 -12.05 -14.83
CA LEU A 328 16.47 -11.07 -15.65
C LEU A 328 16.23 -11.33 -17.14
N TRP A 329 15.55 -10.41 -17.81
CA TRP A 329 15.33 -10.46 -19.26
C TRP A 329 16.58 -10.01 -20.00
N GLU A 330 17.08 -10.83 -20.94
CA GLU A 330 18.33 -10.55 -21.66
C GLU A 330 18.21 -9.42 -22.70
N ASP A 331 17.01 -9.04 -23.07
CA ASP A 331 16.68 -7.94 -23.97
C ASP A 331 16.40 -6.60 -23.24
N GLU A 332 16.70 -6.52 -21.93
CA GLU A 332 16.47 -5.33 -21.10
C GLU A 332 17.76 -4.76 -20.51
N ASP A 333 18.81 -4.63 -21.30
CA ASP A 333 20.11 -4.08 -20.86
C ASP A 333 20.24 -2.56 -21.06
N VAL A 334 19.20 -1.90 -21.53
CA VAL A 334 19.14 -0.45 -21.71
C VAL A 334 18.05 0.15 -20.82
N LEU A 335 18.43 1.19 -20.06
CA LEU A 335 17.48 1.95 -19.24
C LEU A 335 16.64 2.88 -20.15
N LEU A 336 15.59 2.34 -20.72
CA LEU A 336 14.62 3.14 -21.46
C LEU A 336 13.27 3.06 -20.76
N PRO A 337 12.55 4.19 -20.60
CA PRO A 337 11.14 4.14 -20.31
C PRO A 337 10.46 3.51 -21.54
N GLU A 338 10.26 2.20 -21.52
CA GLU A 338 9.63 1.51 -22.63
C GLU A 338 8.15 1.88 -22.70
N ILE A 339 7.75 2.44 -23.83
CA ILE A 339 6.37 2.37 -24.33
C ILE A 339 6.20 0.95 -24.89
N SER A 340 6.08 -0.02 -24.00
CA SER A 340 5.83 -1.40 -24.43
C SER A 340 4.34 -1.61 -24.68
N ASP A 341 4.03 -2.47 -25.65
CA ASP A 341 2.67 -2.98 -25.81
C ASP A 341 2.33 -3.84 -24.58
N VAL A 342 1.61 -3.25 -23.61
CA VAL A 342 1.23 -3.86 -22.34
C VAL A 342 0.60 -5.24 -22.55
N GLN A 343 -0.20 -5.43 -23.59
CA GLN A 343 -0.85 -6.70 -23.88
C GLN A 343 0.13 -7.83 -24.20
N ARG A 344 1.23 -7.50 -24.88
CA ARG A 344 2.27 -8.47 -25.28
C ARG A 344 3.35 -8.66 -24.23
N SER A 345 3.63 -7.64 -23.44
CA SER A 345 4.79 -7.59 -22.56
C SER A 345 4.48 -7.53 -21.08
N TRP A 346 3.20 -7.61 -20.66
CA TRP A 346 2.82 -7.47 -19.27
C TRP A 346 3.65 -8.33 -18.30
N ILE A 347 3.97 -9.55 -18.71
CA ILE A 347 4.71 -10.51 -17.89
C ILE A 347 6.14 -10.04 -17.59
N LYS A 348 6.74 -9.20 -18.44
CA LYS A 348 8.08 -8.66 -18.22
C LYS A 348 8.12 -7.70 -17.04
N LYS A 349 6.99 -7.12 -16.62
CA LYS A 349 6.90 -6.26 -15.43
C LYS A 349 7.03 -7.05 -14.13
N LEU A 350 6.80 -8.35 -14.14
CA LEU A 350 7.02 -9.22 -13.00
C LEU A 350 8.54 -9.31 -12.72
N PHE A 351 9.01 -8.71 -11.63
CA PHE A 351 10.45 -8.71 -11.31
C PHE A 351 10.94 -10.10 -10.85
N GLY A 352 10.02 -10.91 -10.31
CA GLY A 352 10.32 -12.21 -9.78
C GLY A 352 9.33 -12.66 -8.71
N PHE A 353 9.80 -13.49 -7.82
CA PHE A 353 8.98 -14.09 -6.77
C PHE A 353 9.69 -14.02 -5.42
N THR A 354 8.95 -13.73 -4.36
CA THR A 354 9.38 -14.00 -2.99
C THR A 354 8.93 -15.39 -2.56
N VAL A 355 9.76 -16.09 -1.81
CA VAL A 355 9.42 -17.41 -1.25
C VAL A 355 8.66 -17.19 0.06
N LEU A 356 7.47 -17.75 0.18
CA LEU A 356 6.71 -17.65 1.43
C LEU A 356 7.27 -18.62 2.47
N LYS A 357 7.71 -18.09 3.60
CA LYS A 357 8.28 -18.84 4.75
C LYS A 357 7.51 -18.51 6.04
N PRO A 358 7.42 -19.44 6.99
CA PRO A 358 7.93 -20.82 6.96
C PRO A 358 7.07 -21.77 6.11
N THR A 359 7.72 -22.80 5.54
CA THR A 359 7.06 -23.79 4.67
C THR A 359 5.92 -24.53 5.37
N GLU A 360 6.01 -24.74 6.68
CA GLU A 360 4.98 -25.39 7.49
C GLU A 360 3.65 -24.62 7.49
N ARG A 361 3.73 -23.29 7.31
CA ARG A 361 2.56 -22.39 7.25
C ARG A 361 2.05 -22.20 5.84
N TYR A 362 2.95 -21.99 4.90
CA TYR A 362 2.60 -21.53 3.56
C TYR A 362 2.68 -22.64 2.50
N GLY A 363 3.28 -23.79 2.82
CA GLY A 363 3.63 -24.80 1.82
C GLY A 363 4.74 -24.32 0.89
N HIS A 364 4.85 -24.96 -0.28
CA HIS A 364 5.79 -24.54 -1.32
C HIS A 364 5.14 -23.47 -2.22
N VAL A 365 5.07 -22.25 -1.72
CA VAL A 365 4.39 -21.15 -2.39
C VAL A 365 5.37 -20.01 -2.70
N LEU A 366 5.33 -19.57 -3.93
CA LEU A 366 5.96 -18.34 -4.42
C LEU A 366 4.92 -17.23 -4.52
N CYS A 367 5.31 -16.01 -4.18
CA CYS A 367 4.52 -14.81 -4.39
C CYS A 367 5.19 -13.93 -5.43
N GLY A 368 4.65 -13.87 -6.63
CA GLY A 368 5.05 -12.93 -7.67
C GLY A 368 4.44 -11.56 -7.42
N TRP A 369 5.22 -10.51 -7.69
CA TRP A 369 4.80 -9.13 -7.50
C TRP A 369 4.87 -8.38 -8.83
N ILE A 370 3.76 -7.73 -9.18
CA ILE A 370 3.62 -6.99 -10.42
C ILE A 370 2.90 -5.67 -10.18
N ALA A 371 3.54 -4.58 -10.58
CA ALA A 371 2.96 -3.24 -10.50
C ALA A 371 2.67 -2.68 -11.91
N GLY A 372 2.01 -1.54 -11.95
CA GLY A 372 1.84 -0.77 -13.17
C GLY A 372 0.61 -1.11 -13.99
N HIS A 373 0.54 -0.52 -15.17
CA HIS A 373 -0.53 -0.80 -16.13
C HIS A 373 -0.54 -2.26 -16.58
N GLU A 374 0.60 -2.91 -16.54
CA GLU A 374 0.77 -4.34 -16.77
C GLU A 374 0.02 -5.18 -15.73
N SER A 375 0.04 -4.74 -14.48
CA SER A 375 -0.73 -5.33 -13.40
C SER A 375 -2.24 -5.18 -13.60
N GLU A 376 -2.68 -4.00 -14.04
CA GLU A 376 -4.08 -3.71 -14.35
C GLU A 376 -4.56 -4.55 -15.54
N TYR A 377 -3.73 -4.70 -16.58
CA TYR A 377 -4.02 -5.58 -17.70
C TYR A 377 -4.10 -7.05 -17.29
N MET A 378 -3.18 -7.53 -16.44
CA MET A 378 -3.19 -8.90 -15.92
C MET A 378 -4.53 -9.24 -15.24
N GLU A 379 -5.17 -8.27 -14.59
CA GLU A 379 -6.48 -8.47 -13.97
C GLU A 379 -7.59 -8.79 -14.99
N THR A 380 -7.46 -8.36 -16.24
CA THR A 380 -8.45 -8.60 -17.30
C THR A 380 -8.34 -10.00 -17.92
N LEU A 381 -7.21 -10.67 -17.71
CA LEU A 381 -6.96 -12.01 -18.26
C LEU A 381 -7.73 -13.07 -17.46
N SER A 382 -8.05 -14.19 -18.11
CA SER A 382 -8.62 -15.34 -17.43
C SER A 382 -7.59 -16.01 -16.50
N GLU A 383 -8.07 -16.76 -15.52
CA GLU A 383 -7.20 -17.53 -14.63
C GLU A 383 -6.33 -18.52 -15.42
N GLN A 384 -6.87 -19.10 -16.49
CA GLN A 384 -6.14 -20.04 -17.34
C GLN A 384 -5.00 -19.35 -18.11
N GLU A 385 -5.23 -18.15 -18.65
CA GLU A 385 -4.19 -17.37 -19.34
C GLU A 385 -3.06 -16.98 -18.39
N VAL A 386 -3.38 -16.50 -17.20
CA VAL A 386 -2.37 -16.16 -16.19
C VAL A 386 -1.60 -17.41 -15.78
N THR A 387 -2.27 -18.52 -15.52
CA THR A 387 -1.65 -19.80 -15.15
C THR A 387 -0.72 -20.30 -16.27
N HIS A 388 -1.17 -20.25 -17.51
CA HIS A 388 -0.36 -20.65 -18.65
C HIS A 388 0.91 -19.77 -18.76
N THR A 389 0.73 -18.45 -18.72
CA THR A 389 1.85 -17.50 -18.88
C THR A 389 2.88 -17.64 -17.77
N ILE A 390 2.46 -17.74 -16.51
CA ILE A 390 3.36 -17.96 -15.36
C ILE A 390 4.09 -19.30 -15.47
N THR A 391 3.40 -20.35 -15.90
CA THR A 391 4.01 -21.66 -16.10
C THR A 391 5.10 -21.63 -17.17
N GLN A 392 4.82 -20.98 -18.31
CA GLN A 392 5.81 -20.83 -19.39
C GLN A 392 7.00 -19.96 -18.96
N LEU A 393 6.74 -18.88 -18.23
CA LEU A 393 7.78 -18.02 -17.68
C LEU A 393 8.75 -18.82 -16.79
N ILE A 394 8.24 -19.57 -15.81
CA ILE A 394 9.07 -20.36 -14.90
C ILE A 394 9.87 -21.40 -15.65
N ARG A 395 9.26 -22.10 -16.60
CA ARG A 395 9.93 -23.11 -17.43
C ARG A 395 11.05 -22.47 -18.27
N GLN A 396 10.81 -21.31 -18.86
CA GLN A 396 11.80 -20.59 -19.65
C GLN A 396 13.01 -20.22 -18.80
N PHE A 397 12.79 -19.53 -17.67
CA PHE A 397 13.85 -19.01 -16.82
C PHE A 397 14.64 -20.10 -16.08
N THR A 398 14.00 -21.21 -15.75
CA THR A 398 14.68 -22.35 -15.11
C THR A 398 15.30 -23.34 -16.10
N GLY A 399 14.99 -23.22 -17.39
CA GLY A 399 15.35 -24.23 -18.39
C GLY A 399 14.71 -25.59 -18.14
N ASN A 400 13.72 -25.69 -17.24
CA ASN A 400 13.08 -26.94 -16.85
C ASN A 400 11.62 -27.03 -17.33
N PRO A 401 11.35 -27.76 -18.43
CA PRO A 401 10.00 -27.86 -18.99
C PRO A 401 9.01 -28.68 -18.16
N THR A 402 9.48 -29.38 -17.12
CA THR A 402 8.64 -30.27 -16.32
C THR A 402 7.97 -29.55 -15.14
N ILE A 403 8.44 -28.36 -14.78
CA ILE A 403 7.87 -27.60 -13.67
C ILE A 403 6.41 -27.26 -14.00
N THR A 404 5.52 -27.63 -13.07
CA THR A 404 4.08 -27.38 -13.20
C THR A 404 3.53 -26.88 -11.88
N PRO A 405 2.95 -25.68 -11.85
CA PRO A 405 2.23 -25.19 -10.69
C PRO A 405 1.02 -26.09 -10.37
N ARG A 406 0.78 -26.28 -9.09
CA ARG A 406 -0.41 -27.00 -8.59
C ARG A 406 -1.63 -26.10 -8.56
N ARG A 407 -1.45 -24.85 -8.10
CA ARG A 407 -2.49 -23.83 -8.00
C ARG A 407 -1.89 -22.45 -8.22
N ILE A 408 -2.72 -21.56 -8.75
CA ILE A 408 -2.39 -20.13 -8.85
C ILE A 408 -3.57 -19.34 -8.28
N LEU A 409 -3.25 -18.25 -7.60
CA LEU A 409 -4.21 -17.27 -7.09
C LEU A 409 -3.63 -15.89 -7.32
N ARG A 410 -4.45 -14.93 -7.74
CA ARG A 410 -4.02 -13.53 -7.91
C ARG A 410 -4.91 -12.56 -7.17
N SER A 411 -4.36 -11.39 -6.82
CA SER A 411 -5.15 -10.24 -6.41
C SER A 411 -5.64 -9.44 -7.63
N GLN A 412 -6.67 -8.61 -7.42
CA GLN A 412 -7.29 -7.76 -8.45
C GLN A 412 -7.76 -6.47 -7.81
N TRP A 413 -6.81 -5.58 -7.47
CA TRP A 413 -7.11 -4.36 -6.72
C TRP A 413 -7.61 -3.20 -7.59
N PHE A 414 -7.24 -3.15 -8.86
CA PHE A 414 -7.63 -2.08 -9.78
C PHE A 414 -9.11 -2.15 -10.15
N HIS A 415 -9.57 -3.35 -10.48
CA HIS A 415 -10.98 -3.59 -10.84
C HIS A 415 -11.89 -3.73 -9.62
N ASP A 416 -11.37 -3.76 -8.41
CA ASP A 416 -12.19 -3.66 -7.20
C ASP A 416 -12.81 -2.24 -7.16
N PRO A 417 -14.16 -2.11 -7.24
CA PRO A 417 -14.82 -0.82 -7.37
C PRO A 417 -14.65 0.08 -6.13
N TRP A 418 -14.27 -0.49 -5.00
CA TRP A 418 -14.14 0.21 -3.73
C TRP A 418 -12.71 0.62 -3.40
N THR A 419 -11.72 0.07 -4.09
CA THR A 419 -10.30 0.41 -3.92
C THR A 419 -9.71 1.14 -5.12
N CYS A 420 -10.02 0.71 -6.35
CA CYS A 420 -9.53 1.28 -7.61
C CYS A 420 -8.00 1.37 -7.68
N GLY A 421 -7.31 0.35 -7.18
CA GLY A 421 -5.86 0.28 -7.06
C GLY A 421 -5.41 -0.17 -5.67
N SER A 422 -4.11 -0.09 -5.37
CA SER A 422 -3.52 -0.70 -4.19
C SER A 422 -3.24 0.31 -3.06
N TYR A 423 -2.33 1.27 -3.26
CA TYR A 423 -1.95 2.25 -2.23
C TYR A 423 -1.34 3.51 -2.82
N SER A 424 -1.21 4.52 -1.96
CA SER A 424 -0.75 5.85 -2.35
C SER A 424 0.78 5.97 -2.35
N HIS A 425 1.29 6.95 -3.10
CA HIS A 425 2.68 7.36 -3.07
C HIS A 425 2.78 8.87 -3.35
N PRO A 426 3.89 9.54 -3.01
CA PRO A 426 4.11 10.91 -3.44
C PRO A 426 4.26 10.96 -4.96
N GLY A 427 3.30 11.56 -5.63
CA GLY A 427 3.35 11.73 -7.08
C GLY A 427 4.28 12.85 -7.51
N LYS A 428 4.56 12.94 -8.81
CA LYS A 428 5.34 14.02 -9.41
C LYS A 428 4.71 15.39 -9.09
N GLY A 429 5.50 16.29 -8.52
CA GLY A 429 5.05 17.60 -8.07
C GLY A 429 4.25 17.60 -6.76
N CYS A 430 4.16 16.48 -6.07
CA CYS A 430 3.61 16.40 -4.72
C CYS A 430 4.57 17.01 -3.69
N SER A 431 4.01 17.63 -2.68
CA SER A 431 4.73 18.27 -1.57
C SER A 431 4.14 17.85 -0.22
N ALA A 432 4.85 18.16 0.88
CA ALA A 432 4.32 17.97 2.22
C ALA A 432 2.98 18.72 2.43
N GLN A 433 2.81 19.89 1.79
CA GLN A 433 1.54 20.65 1.86
C GLN A 433 0.37 19.87 1.24
N ASP A 434 0.61 19.07 0.20
CA ASP A 434 -0.46 18.25 -0.40
C ASP A 434 -0.94 17.17 0.57
N LEU A 435 -0.03 16.56 1.35
CA LEU A 435 -0.38 15.61 2.41
C LEU A 435 -1.14 16.30 3.56
N GLU A 436 -0.74 17.52 3.95
CA GLU A 436 -1.47 18.31 4.95
C GLU A 436 -2.89 18.65 4.46
N ASN A 437 -3.03 19.09 3.22
CA ASN A 437 -4.33 19.37 2.62
C ASN A 437 -5.25 18.13 2.62
N MET A 438 -4.70 16.92 2.42
CA MET A 438 -5.49 15.69 2.46
C MET A 438 -6.13 15.44 3.81
N MET A 439 -5.44 15.74 4.91
CA MET A 439 -5.95 15.51 6.27
C MET A 439 -6.75 16.69 6.85
N GLU A 440 -6.84 17.81 6.15
CA GLU A 440 -7.59 18.97 6.62
C GLU A 440 -9.10 18.68 6.66
N PRO A 441 -9.79 18.90 7.80
CA PRO A 441 -11.23 18.71 7.89
C PRO A 441 -11.99 19.84 7.21
N LEU A 442 -13.26 19.59 6.91
CA LEU A 442 -14.17 20.57 6.32
C LEU A 442 -15.27 20.96 7.32
N PRO A 443 -15.75 22.22 7.28
CA PRO A 443 -15.20 23.34 6.53
C PRO A 443 -13.79 23.70 7.01
N THR A 444 -12.98 24.27 6.11
CA THR A 444 -11.61 24.70 6.43
C THR A 444 -11.61 25.82 7.48
N LYS A 445 -10.57 25.90 8.31
CA LYS A 445 -10.42 26.96 9.30
C LYS A 445 -10.43 28.34 8.62
N GLY A 446 -11.29 29.24 9.10
CA GLY A 446 -11.46 30.59 8.52
C GLY A 446 -12.64 30.74 7.56
N SER A 447 -13.32 29.66 7.19
CA SER A 447 -14.65 29.73 6.60
C SER A 447 -15.65 30.35 7.60
N GLN A 448 -16.57 31.13 7.09
CA GLN A 448 -17.50 31.99 7.82
C GLN A 448 -17.89 31.49 9.22
N SER A 449 -17.79 32.34 10.24
CA SER A 449 -17.97 32.05 11.68
C SER A 449 -19.33 31.47 12.11
N GLN A 450 -20.22 31.20 11.19
CA GLN A 450 -21.60 30.69 11.44
C GLN A 450 -21.78 29.22 11.10
N VAL A 451 -20.77 28.56 10.55
CA VAL A 451 -20.88 27.16 10.11
C VAL A 451 -20.29 26.21 11.16
N SER A 452 -21.00 25.11 11.47
CA SER A 452 -20.50 24.10 12.39
C SER A 452 -19.17 23.52 11.91
N PRO A 453 -18.13 23.48 12.77
CA PRO A 453 -16.80 22.96 12.38
C PRO A 453 -16.82 21.42 12.30
N LEU A 454 -15.77 20.85 11.69
CA LEU A 454 -15.48 19.41 11.67
C LEU A 454 -16.60 18.55 11.08
N GLN A 455 -17.33 19.07 10.08
CA GLN A 455 -18.43 18.33 9.46
C GLN A 455 -17.92 17.08 8.72
N VAL A 456 -16.82 17.22 7.95
CA VAL A 456 -16.19 16.11 7.21
C VAL A 456 -14.74 16.02 7.60
N LEU A 457 -14.31 14.86 8.08
CA LEU A 457 -12.96 14.54 8.47
C LEU A 457 -12.42 13.44 7.53
N PHE A 458 -11.12 13.41 7.32
CA PHE A 458 -10.47 12.49 6.37
C PHE A 458 -9.41 11.65 7.05
N ALA A 459 -9.55 10.33 6.95
CA ALA A 459 -8.58 9.35 7.44
C ALA A 459 -8.30 8.28 6.37
N GLY A 460 -7.41 7.38 6.64
CA GLY A 460 -6.87 6.40 5.70
C GLY A 460 -5.41 6.65 5.40
N GLU A 461 -4.70 5.65 4.88
CA GLU A 461 -3.24 5.68 4.69
C GLU A 461 -2.75 6.88 3.89
N ALA A 462 -3.50 7.31 2.86
CA ALA A 462 -3.15 8.44 2.00
C ALA A 462 -3.25 9.81 2.70
N THR A 463 -3.77 9.87 3.93
CA THR A 463 -3.87 11.09 4.73
C THR A 463 -2.80 11.17 5.83
N HIS A 464 -1.85 10.21 5.88
CA HIS A 464 -0.74 10.27 6.83
C HIS A 464 0.47 10.97 6.22
N PRO A 465 1.09 11.93 6.91
CA PRO A 465 2.15 12.76 6.32
C PRO A 465 3.47 12.01 6.04
N CYS A 466 3.74 10.90 6.74
CA CYS A 466 4.99 10.16 6.61
C CYS A 466 4.85 8.63 6.72
N TYR A 467 3.67 8.10 7.05
CA TYR A 467 3.39 6.65 7.05
C TYR A 467 2.27 6.32 6.05
N PHE A 468 2.21 7.06 4.94
CA PHE A 468 1.31 6.73 3.84
C PHE A 468 1.59 5.30 3.31
N SER A 469 0.64 4.69 2.64
CA SER A 469 0.71 3.32 2.09
C SER A 469 0.77 2.19 3.13
N THR A 470 0.74 2.50 4.43
CA THR A 470 0.93 1.51 5.49
C THR A 470 -0.32 1.30 6.35
N VAL A 471 -0.40 0.11 6.96
CA VAL A 471 -1.47 -0.23 7.90
C VAL A 471 -1.39 0.62 9.17
N HIS A 472 -0.18 0.84 9.71
CA HIS A 472 0.00 1.68 10.90
C HIS A 472 -0.32 3.15 10.62
N GLY A 473 0.01 3.66 9.44
CA GLY A 473 -0.42 5.00 9.03
C GLY A 473 -1.94 5.12 8.94
N ALA A 474 -2.61 4.13 8.35
CA ALA A 474 -4.07 4.10 8.28
C ALA A 474 -4.70 4.08 9.68
N LEU A 475 -4.20 3.26 10.60
CA LEU A 475 -4.66 3.17 11.99
C LEU A 475 -4.49 4.50 12.72
N LEU A 476 -3.29 5.10 12.64
CA LEU A 476 -2.97 6.38 13.26
C LEU A 476 -3.88 7.51 12.77
N THR A 477 -4.24 7.53 11.48
CA THR A 477 -5.16 8.54 10.95
C THR A 477 -6.57 8.38 11.47
N GLY A 478 -7.03 7.15 11.71
CA GLY A 478 -8.30 6.89 12.37
C GLY A 478 -8.32 7.45 13.81
N TRP A 479 -7.27 7.19 14.58
CA TRP A 479 -7.10 7.77 15.91
C TRP A 479 -7.03 9.30 15.87
N ARG A 480 -6.29 9.88 14.94
CA ARG A 480 -6.17 11.33 14.76
C ARG A 480 -7.55 12.01 14.63
N GLU A 481 -8.40 11.48 13.76
CA GLU A 481 -9.70 12.11 13.54
C GLU A 481 -10.67 11.87 14.72
N ALA A 482 -10.59 10.73 15.38
CA ALA A 482 -11.32 10.50 16.62
C ALA A 482 -10.88 11.48 17.71
N ASP A 483 -9.57 11.66 17.93
CA ASP A 483 -9.01 12.59 18.92
C ASP A 483 -9.38 14.05 18.63
N ARG A 484 -9.50 14.41 17.34
CA ARG A 484 -9.96 15.74 16.93
C ARG A 484 -11.37 16.01 17.43
N LEU A 485 -12.28 15.04 17.30
CA LEU A 485 -13.64 15.12 17.81
C LEU A 485 -13.69 15.08 19.34
N ILE A 486 -12.95 14.19 19.98
CA ILE A 486 -12.86 14.10 21.44
C ILE A 486 -12.41 15.45 22.03
N THR A 487 -11.36 16.04 21.44
CA THR A 487 -10.85 17.36 21.86
C THR A 487 -11.87 18.47 21.66
N HIS A 488 -12.58 18.46 20.55
CA HIS A 488 -13.62 19.45 20.24
C HIS A 488 -14.71 19.45 21.32
N TYR A 489 -15.25 18.28 21.68
CA TYR A 489 -16.31 18.16 22.68
C TYR A 489 -15.82 18.27 24.12
N SER A 490 -14.57 18.04 24.40
CA SER A 490 -14.00 18.28 25.74
C SER A 490 -13.87 19.77 26.04
N LYS A 491 -13.51 20.59 25.05
CA LYS A 491 -13.40 22.06 25.20
C LYS A 491 -14.76 22.74 25.32
N SER A 492 -15.83 22.18 24.79
CA SER A 492 -17.17 22.74 24.92
C SER A 492 -17.85 22.46 26.26
N LYS A 493 -17.20 21.72 27.15
CA LYS A 493 -17.65 21.46 28.54
C LYS A 493 -17.02 22.41 29.57
N LEU A 494 -16.03 23.22 29.17
CA LEU A 494 -15.40 24.27 29.96
C LEU A 494 -15.99 25.64 29.59
#